data_e79f74b0f2f440fb423ebd90000f72bc
#
_entry.id   e79f74b0f2f440fb423ebd90000f72bc
#
_cell.length_a   1.000
_cell.length_b   1.000
_cell.length_c   1.000
_cell.angle_alpha   90.00
_cell.angle_beta   90.00
_cell.angle_gamma   90.00
#
_symmetry.space_group_name_H-M   'P 1'
#
loop_
_entity.id
_entity.type
_entity.pdbx_description
1 polymer ?
#
loop_
_entity_poly.entity_id
_entity_poly.type
_entity_poly.pdbx_seq_one_letter_code
_entity_poly.pdbx_strand_id
1 'polypeptide(L)'
;MKKRSIALILLVLMICSLLAGCMKNAEAVNFAGDIDLGEDGVITKDVFSQLRDSGEIASICGKSGEISYKWTVPGTEVTNPQDLCMAVAITEKTDGSVEITLKSDKSFGFLPTLSVTLKNKWDAISASVYDADGKKLCAASVTGGDKTTLSFKISADVFSYVIRADEVEPTPEPSNTANLSDGSRTEKDKYGTDPVPAGKPEPVEPDKSNVDTTKKLHCTISIDCATILNNLSDLDPAKLDVLPTDGVVLGAVTVEFSEGESVFDVLQRVCRENNIHLEATFTPGYNSAYVEGIHNLYEFDCGELSGWMYSVNGWFPNYGCSRYALQDGDVIRWRYTCDLGADVGGSMVA
;
A
#
# COMPACT_ATOMS: atom_id res chain seq x y z
N MET A 1 -66.28 24.44 -31.75
CA MET A 1 -65.61 23.53 -30.79
C MET A 1 -64.20 23.03 -31.24
N LYS A 2 -63.94 22.86 -32.52
CA LYS A 2 -62.61 22.34 -33.01
C LYS A 2 -61.42 23.27 -32.80
N LYS A 3 -61.56 24.60 -32.80
CA LYS A 3 -60.43 25.57 -32.63
C LYS A 3 -59.87 25.66 -31.19
N ARG A 4 -60.72 25.39 -30.14
CA ARG A 4 -60.24 25.40 -28.73
C ARG A 4 -59.46 24.15 -28.34
N SER A 5 -59.80 23.00 -28.94
CA SER A 5 -59.05 21.75 -28.69
C SER A 5 -57.62 21.77 -29.29
N ILE A 6 -57.42 22.41 -30.46
CA ILE A 6 -56.09 22.52 -31.10
C ILE A 6 -55.19 23.45 -30.29
N ALA A 7 -55.71 24.57 -29.74
CA ALA A 7 -54.95 25.47 -28.90
C ALA A 7 -54.50 24.83 -27.58
N LEU A 8 -55.34 23.95 -26.98
CA LEU A 8 -55.02 23.23 -25.76
C LEU A 8 -53.93 22.14 -25.98
N ILE A 9 -53.99 21.45 -27.14
CA ILE A 9 -52.98 20.43 -27.52
C ILE A 9 -51.62 21.09 -27.81
N LEU A 10 -51.61 22.25 -28.48
CA LEU A 10 -50.39 23.02 -28.72
C LEU A 10 -49.79 23.59 -27.43
N LEU A 11 -50.60 24.00 -26.45
CA LEU A 11 -50.12 24.47 -25.14
C LEU A 11 -49.53 23.34 -24.33
N VAL A 12 -50.11 22.14 -24.34
CA VAL A 12 -49.56 20.95 -23.64
C VAL A 12 -48.28 20.47 -24.30
N LEU A 13 -48.15 20.49 -25.62
CA LEU A 13 -46.92 20.18 -26.35
C LEU A 13 -45.83 21.23 -26.08
N MET A 14 -46.18 22.51 -25.93
CA MET A 14 -45.18 23.55 -25.59
C MET A 14 -44.73 23.49 -24.14
N ILE A 15 -45.57 23.04 -23.20
CA ILE A 15 -45.21 22.79 -21.79
C ILE A 15 -44.33 21.53 -21.69
N CYS A 16 -44.65 20.48 -22.46
CA CYS A 16 -43.76 19.27 -22.51
C CYS A 16 -42.41 19.57 -23.13
N SER A 17 -42.29 20.49 -24.10
CA SER A 17 -41.00 20.89 -24.66
C SER A 17 -40.20 21.82 -23.75
N LEU A 18 -40.83 22.53 -22.82
CA LEU A 18 -40.17 23.34 -21.79
C LEU A 18 -39.68 22.49 -20.58
N LEU A 19 -40.25 21.32 -20.38
CA LEU A 19 -39.79 20.37 -19.37
C LEU A 19 -38.68 19.41 -19.89
N ALA A 20 -38.49 19.34 -21.22
CA ALA A 20 -37.38 18.59 -21.84
C ALA A 20 -36.10 19.42 -22.00
N GLY A 21 -36.05 20.67 -21.56
CA GLY A 21 -34.92 21.56 -21.61
C GLY A 21 -34.26 21.74 -20.26
N CYS A 22 -33.29 20.94 -19.97
CA CYS A 22 -32.20 20.98 -18.98
C CYS A 22 -32.03 19.71 -18.14
N MET A 23 -32.08 18.56 -18.77
CA MET A 23 -31.14 17.52 -18.32
C MET A 23 -29.87 17.76 -19.13
N LYS A 24 -28.95 18.58 -18.63
CA LYS A 24 -27.54 18.41 -18.96
C LYS A 24 -27.23 16.97 -18.55
N ASN A 25 -27.06 16.07 -19.53
CA ASN A 25 -26.45 14.79 -19.25
C ASN A 25 -25.13 15.13 -18.59
N ALA A 26 -24.98 14.79 -17.32
CA ALA A 26 -23.67 14.87 -16.67
C ALA A 26 -22.73 14.08 -17.56
N GLU A 27 -21.61 14.69 -17.94
CA GLU A 27 -20.58 14.01 -18.74
C GLU A 27 -20.14 12.77 -17.96
N ALA A 28 -20.14 11.60 -18.63
CA ALA A 28 -19.77 10.36 -17.97
C ALA A 28 -18.30 10.42 -17.54
N VAL A 29 -18.05 10.20 -16.26
CA VAL A 29 -16.67 10.18 -15.71
C VAL A 29 -16.07 8.80 -15.95
N ASN A 30 -14.85 8.78 -16.45
CA ASN A 30 -14.06 7.54 -16.58
C ASN A 30 -13.23 7.34 -15.31
N PHE A 31 -13.59 6.36 -14.49
CA PHE A 31 -12.89 6.04 -13.24
C PHE A 31 -11.70 5.10 -13.43
N ALA A 32 -11.51 4.51 -14.61
CA ALA A 32 -10.33 3.69 -14.92
C ALA A 32 -9.03 4.50 -15.01
N GLY A 33 -9.12 5.84 -15.10
CA GLY A 33 -7.98 6.76 -15.13
C GLY A 33 -7.93 7.68 -13.93
N ASP A 34 -6.80 8.37 -13.76
CA ASP A 34 -6.66 9.40 -12.74
C ASP A 34 -7.56 10.60 -13.03
N ILE A 35 -8.26 11.07 -12.01
CA ILE A 35 -9.06 12.31 -12.04
C ILE A 35 -8.19 13.43 -11.49
N ASP A 36 -7.91 14.45 -12.31
CA ASP A 36 -7.16 15.61 -11.85
C ASP A 36 -8.05 16.50 -10.97
N LEU A 37 -7.58 16.78 -9.76
CA LEU A 37 -8.23 17.71 -8.85
C LEU A 37 -7.94 19.13 -9.32
N GLY A 38 -8.94 19.78 -9.95
CA GLY A 38 -8.81 21.12 -10.47
C GLY A 38 -8.33 22.17 -9.45
N GLU A 39 -8.12 23.41 -9.90
CA GLU A 39 -7.58 24.51 -9.06
C GLU A 39 -8.44 24.82 -7.84
N ASP A 40 -9.76 24.63 -7.91
CA ASP A 40 -10.69 24.81 -6.81
C ASP A 40 -10.66 23.67 -5.77
N GLY A 41 -10.04 22.54 -6.13
CA GLY A 41 -9.90 21.38 -5.28
C GLY A 41 -11.21 20.66 -4.98
N VAL A 42 -12.29 20.91 -5.73
CA VAL A 42 -13.61 20.38 -5.45
C VAL A 42 -13.98 19.25 -6.42
N ILE A 43 -14.38 18.13 -5.86
CA ILE A 43 -15.09 17.06 -6.59
C ILE A 43 -16.58 17.23 -6.34
N THR A 44 -17.36 17.26 -7.42
CA THR A 44 -18.79 17.53 -7.33
C THR A 44 -19.59 16.32 -6.87
N LYS A 45 -20.76 16.58 -6.32
CA LYS A 45 -21.75 15.55 -5.96
C LYS A 45 -22.05 14.62 -7.13
N ASP A 46 -22.09 15.14 -8.36
CA ASP A 46 -22.43 14.34 -9.54
C ASP A 46 -21.35 13.29 -9.84
N VAL A 47 -20.07 13.62 -9.67
CA VAL A 47 -18.94 12.69 -9.80
C VAL A 47 -19.05 11.59 -8.73
N PHE A 48 -19.25 11.96 -7.46
CA PHE A 48 -19.43 10.98 -6.39
C PHE A 48 -20.68 10.10 -6.56
N SER A 49 -21.76 10.64 -7.16
CA SER A 49 -22.96 9.85 -7.45
C SER A 49 -22.68 8.81 -8.53
N GLN A 50 -21.96 9.17 -9.61
CA GLN A 50 -21.54 8.25 -10.66
C GLN A 50 -20.59 7.18 -10.10
N LEU A 51 -19.64 7.57 -9.25
CA LEU A 51 -18.69 6.64 -8.62
C LEU A 51 -19.43 5.62 -7.73
N ARG A 52 -20.37 6.07 -6.90
CA ARG A 52 -21.19 5.17 -6.09
C ARG A 52 -21.99 4.20 -6.96
N ASP A 53 -22.62 4.71 -8.02
CA ASP A 53 -23.52 3.94 -8.87
C ASP A 53 -22.75 2.92 -9.75
N SER A 54 -21.49 3.20 -10.08
CA SER A 54 -20.59 2.26 -10.78
C SER A 54 -19.98 1.22 -9.83
N GLY A 55 -19.78 1.57 -8.55
CA GLY A 55 -19.06 0.74 -7.59
C GLY A 55 -17.55 0.64 -7.83
N GLU A 56 -17.02 1.40 -8.82
CA GLU A 56 -15.59 1.43 -9.16
C GLU A 56 -14.75 2.13 -8.08
N ILE A 57 -13.43 2.11 -8.25
CA ILE A 57 -12.49 2.85 -7.39
C ILE A 57 -12.00 4.07 -8.18
N ALA A 58 -12.17 5.26 -7.62
CA ALA A 58 -11.64 6.48 -8.21
C ALA A 58 -10.25 6.81 -7.65
N SER A 59 -9.33 7.18 -8.54
CA SER A 59 -8.05 7.80 -8.23
C SER A 59 -8.13 9.30 -8.49
N ILE A 60 -8.06 10.13 -7.44
CA ILE A 60 -8.15 11.59 -7.56
C ILE A 60 -6.80 12.19 -7.19
N CYS A 61 -6.15 12.84 -8.15
CA CYS A 61 -4.78 13.35 -8.03
C CYS A 61 -4.75 14.85 -7.80
N GLY A 62 -3.87 15.30 -6.90
CA GLY A 62 -3.67 16.71 -6.61
C GLY A 62 -2.23 17.03 -6.22
N LYS A 63 -1.97 18.32 -6.01
CA LYS A 63 -0.64 18.81 -5.59
C LYS A 63 -0.75 19.83 -4.45
N SER A 64 0.21 19.77 -3.52
CA SER A 64 0.44 20.78 -2.50
C SER A 64 1.86 21.33 -2.69
N GLY A 65 1.99 22.41 -3.43
CA GLY A 65 3.29 22.89 -3.92
C GLY A 65 3.94 21.85 -4.84
N GLU A 66 5.12 21.35 -4.45
CA GLU A 66 5.86 20.32 -5.21
C GLU A 66 5.51 18.88 -4.78
N ILE A 67 4.71 18.71 -3.72
CA ILE A 67 4.32 17.40 -3.20
C ILE A 67 3.06 16.94 -3.93
N SER A 68 3.11 15.77 -4.55
CA SER A 68 1.97 15.14 -5.19
C SER A 68 1.22 14.29 -4.17
N TYR A 69 -0.09 14.23 -4.30
CA TYR A 69 -0.92 13.32 -3.53
C TYR A 69 -2.02 12.69 -4.37
N LYS A 70 -2.51 11.56 -3.93
CA LYS A 70 -3.59 10.81 -4.56
C LYS A 70 -4.58 10.34 -3.51
N TRP A 71 -5.86 10.54 -3.77
CA TRP A 71 -6.95 9.92 -3.06
C TRP A 71 -7.40 8.67 -3.78
N THR A 72 -7.54 7.58 -3.05
CA THR A 72 -8.19 6.37 -3.53
C THR A 72 -9.55 6.28 -2.85
N VAL A 73 -10.62 6.32 -3.64
CA VAL A 73 -12.01 6.40 -3.17
C VAL A 73 -12.80 5.21 -3.71
N PRO A 74 -13.10 4.19 -2.89
CA PRO A 74 -13.99 3.11 -3.30
C PRO A 74 -15.43 3.63 -3.44
N GLY A 75 -16.04 3.46 -4.61
CA GLY A 75 -17.42 3.89 -4.88
C GLY A 75 -18.44 3.23 -3.94
N THR A 76 -18.16 1.99 -3.54
CA THR A 76 -19.00 1.23 -2.58
C THR A 76 -19.06 1.86 -1.19
N GLU A 77 -18.07 2.68 -0.80
CA GLU A 77 -18.05 3.41 0.47
C GLU A 77 -18.79 4.76 0.40
N VAL A 78 -19.09 5.28 -0.78
CA VAL A 78 -19.75 6.58 -0.97
C VAL A 78 -21.25 6.46 -0.68
N THR A 79 -21.67 6.66 0.57
CA THR A 79 -23.07 6.52 0.97
C THR A 79 -23.89 7.78 0.77
N ASN A 80 -23.27 8.96 0.90
CA ASN A 80 -23.96 10.26 0.79
C ASN A 80 -23.17 11.22 -0.12
N PRO A 81 -23.35 11.16 -1.45
CA PRO A 81 -22.64 12.03 -2.40
C PRO A 81 -22.95 13.52 -2.13
N GLN A 82 -21.90 14.34 -2.05
CA GLN A 82 -21.96 15.79 -1.89
C GLN A 82 -20.75 16.45 -2.55
N ASP A 83 -20.81 17.76 -2.78
CA ASP A 83 -19.64 18.51 -3.21
C ASP A 83 -18.63 18.55 -2.07
N LEU A 84 -17.39 18.09 -2.31
CA LEU A 84 -16.32 18.03 -1.33
C LEU A 84 -15.04 18.66 -1.86
N CYS A 85 -14.42 19.48 -1.02
CA CYS A 85 -13.06 19.92 -1.25
C CYS A 85 -12.10 18.79 -0.83
N MET A 86 -11.41 18.20 -1.81
CA MET A 86 -10.40 17.14 -1.59
C MET A 86 -8.97 17.68 -1.65
N ALA A 87 -8.81 19.00 -1.70
CA ALA A 87 -7.50 19.61 -1.62
C ALA A 87 -6.90 19.46 -0.21
N VAL A 88 -5.57 19.26 -0.15
CA VAL A 88 -4.82 19.16 1.10
C VAL A 88 -3.66 20.16 1.10
N ALA A 89 -3.29 20.63 2.28
CA ALA A 89 -2.03 21.30 2.51
C ALA A 89 -1.05 20.32 3.15
N ILE A 90 0.15 20.19 2.59
CA ILE A 90 1.17 19.24 3.05
C ILE A 90 2.45 19.99 3.34
N THR A 91 3.05 19.75 4.50
CA THR A 91 4.30 20.38 4.93
C THR A 91 5.24 19.33 5.51
N GLU A 92 6.40 19.15 4.89
CA GLU A 92 7.51 18.41 5.49
C GLU A 92 8.21 19.29 6.50
N LYS A 93 8.34 18.81 7.74
CA LYS A 93 8.99 19.54 8.86
C LYS A 93 10.46 19.20 8.96
N THR A 94 11.19 20.08 9.65
CA THR A 94 12.63 19.91 9.91
C THR A 94 12.95 18.75 10.85
N ASP A 95 11.99 18.30 11.65
CA ASP A 95 12.09 17.12 12.51
C ASP A 95 11.78 15.80 11.77
N GLY A 96 11.57 15.89 10.45
CA GLY A 96 11.24 14.74 9.61
C GLY A 96 9.75 14.36 9.63
N SER A 97 8.90 15.01 10.40
CA SER A 97 7.46 14.76 10.36
C SER A 97 6.80 15.40 9.14
N VAL A 98 5.64 14.85 8.75
CA VAL A 98 4.82 15.40 7.66
C VAL A 98 3.46 15.82 8.23
N GLU A 99 3.17 17.11 8.15
CA GLU A 99 1.85 17.63 8.50
C GLU A 99 0.95 17.69 7.27
N ILE A 100 -0.29 17.22 7.42
CA ILE A 100 -1.31 17.22 6.40
C ILE A 100 -2.57 17.86 6.97
N THR A 101 -3.11 18.86 6.28
CA THR A 101 -4.38 19.50 6.63
C THR A 101 -5.34 19.42 5.46
N LEU A 102 -6.50 18.82 5.69
CA LEU A 102 -7.60 18.78 4.71
C LEU A 102 -8.21 20.17 4.59
N LYS A 103 -8.41 20.67 3.38
CA LYS A 103 -9.05 21.96 3.13
C LYS A 103 -10.58 21.87 3.10
N SER A 104 -11.13 20.68 3.36
CA SER A 104 -12.58 20.48 3.48
C SER A 104 -13.12 21.14 4.76
N ASP A 105 -14.27 21.76 4.64
CA ASP A 105 -15.09 22.25 5.75
C ASP A 105 -16.17 21.24 6.19
N LYS A 106 -16.20 20.07 5.55
CA LYS A 106 -17.18 19.01 5.77
C LYS A 106 -16.50 17.66 5.96
N SER A 107 -17.11 16.82 6.78
CA SER A 107 -16.77 15.39 6.82
C SER A 107 -17.08 14.75 5.47
N PHE A 108 -16.19 13.86 5.01
CA PHE A 108 -16.35 13.22 3.69
C PHE A 108 -17.54 12.25 3.63
N GLY A 109 -17.97 11.72 4.78
CA GLY A 109 -19.03 10.71 4.83
C GLY A 109 -18.61 9.32 4.30
N PHE A 110 -17.33 9.17 3.97
CA PHE A 110 -16.62 7.94 3.60
C PHE A 110 -15.15 8.09 4.02
N LEU A 111 -14.40 7.00 4.03
CA LEU A 111 -13.03 6.98 4.54
C LEU A 111 -12.02 6.62 3.43
N PRO A 112 -11.65 7.57 2.55
CA PRO A 112 -10.70 7.32 1.47
C PRO A 112 -9.29 7.12 2.01
N THR A 113 -8.46 6.48 1.19
CA THR A 113 -7.02 6.42 1.43
C THR A 113 -6.34 7.63 0.80
N LEU A 114 -5.47 8.28 1.56
CA LEU A 114 -4.59 9.35 1.09
C LEU A 114 -3.17 8.82 0.93
N SER A 115 -2.63 8.93 -0.28
CA SER A 115 -1.23 8.65 -0.61
C SER A 115 -0.50 9.95 -0.89
N VAL A 116 0.63 10.19 -0.24
CA VAL A 116 1.43 11.42 -0.35
C VAL A 116 2.84 11.04 -0.78
N THR A 117 3.29 11.55 -1.93
CA THR A 117 4.65 11.34 -2.41
C THR A 117 5.54 12.51 -1.99
N LEU A 118 6.44 12.25 -1.05
CA LEU A 118 7.36 13.24 -0.48
C LEU A 118 8.37 13.73 -1.52
N LYS A 119 9.00 14.87 -1.23
CA LYS A 119 10.09 15.42 -2.07
C LYS A 119 11.34 14.56 -2.01
N ASN A 120 11.63 14.04 -0.81
CA ASN A 120 12.82 13.30 -0.48
C ASN A 120 12.48 11.87 -0.04
N LYS A 121 13.48 11.00 -0.12
CA LYS A 121 13.40 9.67 0.46
C LYS A 121 13.44 9.77 2.00
N TRP A 122 12.58 9.02 2.65
CA TRP A 122 12.65 8.73 4.08
C TRP A 122 13.45 7.44 4.31
N ASP A 123 14.32 7.46 5.31
CA ASP A 123 14.98 6.24 5.80
C ASP A 123 14.15 5.56 6.89
N ALA A 124 12.81 5.60 6.73
CA ALA A 124 11.90 4.96 7.65
C ALA A 124 11.32 3.69 7.01
N ILE A 125 11.19 2.64 7.81
CA ILE A 125 10.58 1.36 7.42
C ILE A 125 9.10 1.30 7.78
N SER A 126 8.66 2.10 8.74
CA SER A 126 7.27 2.25 9.16
C SER A 126 6.99 3.68 9.60
N ALA A 127 5.73 4.06 9.60
CA ALA A 127 5.28 5.36 10.03
C ALA A 127 3.94 5.26 10.75
N SER A 128 3.73 6.18 11.67
CA SER A 128 2.48 6.30 12.42
C SER A 128 1.81 7.63 12.14
N VAL A 129 0.49 7.60 12.03
CA VAL A 129 -0.38 8.76 11.81
C VAL A 129 -1.01 9.17 13.11
N TYR A 130 -0.93 10.45 13.42
CA TYR A 130 -1.48 11.07 14.63
C TYR A 130 -2.45 12.19 14.25
N ASP A 131 -3.41 12.48 15.13
CA ASP A 131 -4.20 13.70 15.05
C ASP A 131 -3.41 14.92 15.56
N ALA A 132 -4.05 16.10 15.53
CA ALA A 132 -3.45 17.34 15.98
C ALA A 132 -3.11 17.35 17.49
N ASP A 133 -3.79 16.54 18.30
CA ASP A 133 -3.58 16.40 19.74
C ASP A 133 -2.48 15.36 20.07
N GLY A 134 -1.91 14.73 19.06
CA GLY A 134 -0.84 13.72 19.19
C GLY A 134 -1.34 12.32 19.55
N LYS A 135 -2.64 12.05 19.40
CA LYS A 135 -3.18 10.70 19.55
C LYS A 135 -2.91 9.89 18.28
N LYS A 136 -2.33 8.70 18.41
CA LYS A 136 -2.12 7.78 17.30
C LYS A 136 -3.47 7.31 16.76
N LEU A 137 -3.65 7.43 15.44
CA LEU A 137 -4.85 7.02 14.71
C LEU A 137 -4.67 5.68 14.01
N CYS A 138 -3.59 5.55 13.23
CA CYS A 138 -3.29 4.34 12.46
C CYS A 138 -1.80 4.28 12.10
N ALA A 139 -1.39 3.19 11.47
CA ALA A 139 -0.11 3.12 10.75
C ALA A 139 -0.25 3.75 9.37
N ALA A 140 0.86 4.24 8.82
CA ALA A 140 0.98 4.57 7.41
C ALA A 140 1.87 3.56 6.71
N SER A 141 1.46 3.11 5.54
CA SER A 141 2.32 2.36 4.64
C SER A 141 3.42 3.28 4.09
N VAL A 142 4.66 2.80 4.09
CA VAL A 142 5.83 3.55 3.59
C VAL A 142 6.38 2.81 2.37
N THR A 143 6.24 3.40 1.19
CA THR A 143 6.64 2.79 -0.10
C THR A 143 7.52 3.73 -0.92
N GLY A 144 8.10 3.24 -2.00
CA GLY A 144 8.86 4.03 -2.98
C GLY A 144 10.36 3.76 -2.94
N GLY A 145 11.03 4.09 -4.07
CA GLY A 145 12.48 3.96 -4.27
C GLY A 145 13.21 5.29 -4.04
N ASP A 146 13.30 6.13 -5.09
CA ASP A 146 13.97 7.43 -5.01
C ASP A 146 13.19 8.47 -4.18
N LYS A 147 11.88 8.32 -4.10
CA LYS A 147 10.99 9.13 -3.27
C LYS A 147 10.13 8.23 -2.40
N THR A 148 9.77 8.72 -1.23
CA THR A 148 8.88 7.98 -0.33
C THR A 148 7.43 8.37 -0.59
N THR A 149 6.56 7.39 -0.69
CA THR A 149 5.10 7.55 -0.66
C THR A 149 4.57 7.01 0.66
N LEU A 150 3.80 7.86 1.36
CA LEU A 150 3.10 7.53 2.61
C LEU A 150 1.63 7.34 2.29
N SER A 151 1.04 6.22 2.66
CA SER A 151 -0.38 5.95 2.40
C SER A 151 -1.09 5.53 3.69
N PHE A 152 -2.25 6.13 3.94
CA PHE A 152 -3.07 5.81 5.11
C PHE A 152 -4.55 6.11 4.86
N LYS A 153 -5.43 5.39 5.54
CA LYS A 153 -6.87 5.66 5.52
C LYS A 153 -7.17 6.81 6.47
N ILE A 154 -7.90 7.84 6.01
CA ILE A 154 -8.28 8.96 6.89
C ILE A 154 -9.30 8.53 7.93
N SER A 155 -9.38 9.27 9.03
CA SER A 155 -10.38 9.07 10.07
C SER A 155 -11.54 10.03 9.90
N ALA A 156 -12.76 9.62 10.24
CA ALA A 156 -13.92 10.51 10.23
C ALA A 156 -13.68 11.71 11.17
N ASP A 157 -14.10 12.89 10.72
CA ASP A 157 -14.04 14.13 11.49
C ASP A 157 -12.64 14.58 11.94
N VAL A 158 -11.56 14.00 11.35
CA VAL A 158 -10.19 14.44 11.53
C VAL A 158 -9.74 15.20 10.29
N PHE A 159 -9.34 16.46 10.45
CA PHE A 159 -8.95 17.34 9.35
C PHE A 159 -7.45 17.68 9.35
N SER A 160 -6.73 17.28 10.38
CA SER A 160 -5.29 17.51 10.49
C SER A 160 -4.59 16.24 10.98
N TYR A 161 -3.53 15.87 10.28
CA TYR A 161 -2.74 14.66 10.55
C TYR A 161 -1.26 15.04 10.69
N VAL A 162 -0.57 14.35 11.56
CA VAL A 162 0.89 14.37 11.66
C VAL A 162 1.40 12.97 11.44
N ILE A 163 2.22 12.78 10.40
CA ILE A 163 2.87 11.50 10.15
C ILE A 163 4.30 11.58 10.65
N ARG A 164 4.70 10.61 11.44
CA ARG A 164 6.06 10.45 11.93
C ARG A 164 6.59 9.10 11.54
N ALA A 165 7.86 9.07 11.13
CA ALA A 165 8.59 7.81 11.09
C ALA A 165 8.53 7.17 12.47
N ASP A 166 8.22 5.88 12.53
CA ASP A 166 8.38 5.18 13.79
C ASP A 166 9.87 5.13 14.11
N GLU A 167 10.23 5.45 15.35
CA GLU A 167 11.60 5.24 15.80
C GLU A 167 11.88 3.74 15.70
N VAL A 168 12.75 3.38 14.78
CA VAL A 168 13.39 2.08 14.85
C VAL A 168 14.29 2.16 16.06
N GLU A 169 13.92 1.52 17.17
CA GLU A 169 14.91 1.30 18.22
C GLU A 169 16.17 0.79 17.52
N PRO A 170 17.36 1.37 17.78
CA PRO A 170 18.58 0.92 17.11
C PRO A 170 18.63 -0.59 17.28
N THR A 171 18.50 -1.31 16.17
CA THR A 171 18.61 -2.76 16.16
C THR A 171 19.90 -3.07 16.87
N PRO A 172 19.91 -3.80 17.99
CA PRO A 172 21.15 -4.20 18.61
C PRO A 172 22.00 -4.83 17.50
N GLU A 173 23.23 -4.42 17.37
CA GLU A 173 24.14 -5.02 16.38
C GLU A 173 23.99 -6.54 16.52
N PRO A 174 23.76 -7.28 15.40
CA PRO A 174 23.47 -8.70 15.48
C PRO A 174 24.50 -9.38 16.35
N SER A 175 24.05 -9.95 17.46
CA SER A 175 24.93 -10.54 18.50
C SER A 175 25.64 -11.81 18.01
N ASN A 176 25.36 -12.22 16.77
CA ASN A 176 25.93 -13.43 16.19
C ASN A 176 26.51 -13.13 14.80
N THR A 177 27.77 -12.69 14.75
CA THR A 177 28.52 -12.42 13.52
C THR A 177 28.95 -13.70 12.78
N ALA A 178 28.61 -14.89 13.27
CA ALA A 178 29.17 -16.17 12.79
C ALA A 178 28.75 -16.54 11.34
N ASN A 179 27.72 -15.89 10.77
CA ASN A 179 27.21 -16.21 9.43
C ASN A 179 27.16 -15.01 8.48
N LEU A 180 27.89 -13.93 8.77
CA LEU A 180 27.95 -12.81 7.84
C LEU A 180 28.95 -13.10 6.73
N SER A 181 28.58 -12.75 5.50
CA SER A 181 29.47 -12.84 4.34
C SER A 181 30.66 -11.92 4.52
N ASP A 182 31.85 -12.41 4.19
CA ASP A 182 33.06 -11.60 4.08
C ASP A 182 33.23 -10.98 2.68
N GLY A 183 32.29 -11.28 1.76
CA GLY A 183 32.31 -10.81 0.38
C GLY A 183 33.34 -11.48 -0.51
N SER A 184 33.98 -12.54 -0.04
CA SER A 184 35.08 -13.21 -0.79
C SER A 184 34.56 -14.17 -1.87
N ARG A 185 33.33 -14.62 -1.77
CA ARG A 185 32.70 -15.52 -2.76
C ARG A 185 32.45 -14.77 -4.07
N THR A 186 32.89 -15.33 -5.18
CA THR A 186 32.75 -14.74 -6.52
C THR A 186 31.89 -15.56 -7.46
N GLU A 187 31.54 -16.79 -7.06
CA GLU A 187 30.70 -17.70 -7.87
C GLU A 187 29.37 -17.98 -7.19
N LYS A 188 28.37 -18.35 -7.99
CA LYS A 188 27.08 -18.79 -7.48
C LYS A 188 27.25 -20.04 -6.63
N ASP A 189 26.38 -20.20 -5.63
CA ASP A 189 26.34 -21.45 -4.86
C ASP A 189 25.69 -22.59 -5.68
N LYS A 190 25.63 -23.79 -5.10
CA LYS A 190 25.03 -24.97 -5.74
C LYS A 190 23.53 -24.83 -6.09
N TYR A 191 22.88 -23.82 -5.54
CA TYR A 191 21.47 -23.50 -5.79
C TYR A 191 21.29 -22.23 -6.64
N GLY A 192 22.35 -21.79 -7.30
CA GLY A 192 22.32 -20.65 -8.20
C GLY A 192 22.26 -19.28 -7.52
N THR A 193 22.47 -19.23 -6.18
CA THR A 193 22.49 -17.97 -5.44
C THR A 193 23.77 -17.20 -5.74
N ASP A 194 23.62 -15.96 -6.20
CA ASP A 194 24.75 -15.04 -6.40
C ASP A 194 25.51 -14.76 -5.10
N PRO A 195 26.76 -14.29 -5.18
CA PRO A 195 27.53 -13.89 -4.02
C PRO A 195 26.76 -12.90 -3.13
N VAL A 196 26.79 -13.15 -1.83
CA VAL A 196 26.16 -12.27 -0.85
C VAL A 196 27.13 -11.12 -0.54
N PRO A 197 26.66 -9.86 -0.50
CA PRO A 197 27.51 -8.72 -0.15
C PRO A 197 28.15 -8.86 1.24
N ALA A 198 29.36 -8.33 1.41
CA ALA A 198 30.03 -8.32 2.70
C ALA A 198 29.16 -7.68 3.80
N GLY A 199 29.12 -8.28 4.97
CA GLY A 199 28.32 -7.83 6.10
C GLY A 199 26.82 -8.18 6.03
N LYS A 200 26.40 -8.93 5.01
CA LYS A 200 25.02 -9.47 4.93
C LYS A 200 25.01 -10.96 5.31
N PRO A 201 23.91 -11.48 5.88
CA PRO A 201 23.83 -12.88 6.25
C PRO A 201 23.97 -13.82 5.06
N GLU A 202 24.80 -14.86 5.20
CA GLU A 202 24.88 -15.95 4.22
C GLU A 202 23.62 -16.84 4.32
N PRO A 203 23.17 -17.43 3.20
CA PRO A 203 22.02 -18.33 3.22
C PRO A 203 22.33 -19.61 4.03
N VAL A 204 21.37 -20.02 4.84
CA VAL A 204 21.41 -21.29 5.59
C VAL A 204 20.53 -22.30 4.87
N GLU A 205 21.02 -23.53 4.75
CA GLU A 205 20.22 -24.59 4.15
C GLU A 205 19.11 -25.03 5.12
N PRO A 206 17.82 -25.07 4.71
CA PRO A 206 16.70 -25.39 5.60
C PRO A 206 16.84 -26.75 6.31
N ASP A 207 17.43 -27.75 5.64
CA ASP A 207 17.71 -29.09 6.19
C ASP A 207 18.85 -29.12 7.22
N LYS A 208 19.60 -28.04 7.36
CA LYS A 208 20.70 -27.86 8.30
C LYS A 208 20.40 -26.84 9.39
N SER A 209 19.26 -26.17 9.30
CA SER A 209 18.79 -25.26 10.32
C SER A 209 18.54 -26.04 11.61
N ASN A 210 19.18 -25.66 12.70
CA ASN A 210 18.93 -26.22 14.03
C ASN A 210 18.22 -25.18 14.88
N VAL A 211 16.90 -25.36 15.04
CA VAL A 211 16.07 -24.44 15.81
C VAL A 211 16.23 -24.73 17.30
N ASP A 212 16.80 -23.79 18.05
CA ASP A 212 16.88 -23.86 19.52
C ASP A 212 15.67 -23.19 20.16
N THR A 213 14.66 -23.98 20.48
CA THR A 213 13.40 -23.49 21.08
C THR A 213 13.57 -22.95 22.51
N THR A 214 14.74 -23.12 23.13
CA THR A 214 15.03 -22.58 24.48
C THR A 214 15.53 -21.14 24.42
N LYS A 215 16.02 -20.70 23.27
CA LYS A 215 16.45 -19.32 23.03
C LYS A 215 15.37 -18.54 22.31
N LYS A 216 14.80 -17.57 23.02
CA LYS A 216 13.77 -16.68 22.51
C LYS A 216 14.33 -15.34 22.12
N LEU A 217 14.11 -14.97 20.89
CA LEU A 217 14.54 -13.76 20.23
C LEU A 217 13.32 -13.02 19.70
N HIS A 218 13.47 -11.79 19.27
CA HIS A 218 12.37 -10.97 18.74
C HIS A 218 12.72 -10.40 17.38
N CYS A 219 11.73 -10.33 16.50
CA CYS A 219 11.82 -9.59 15.25
C CYS A 219 10.53 -8.78 15.03
N THR A 220 10.60 -7.80 14.14
CA THR A 220 9.41 -7.07 13.69
C THR A 220 9.05 -7.57 12.31
N ILE A 221 7.75 -7.79 12.05
CA ILE A 221 7.26 -8.17 10.72
C ILE A 221 6.09 -7.30 10.30
N SER A 222 6.06 -6.93 9.01
CA SER A 222 4.94 -6.24 8.37
C SER A 222 4.68 -6.83 6.98
N ILE A 223 3.43 -6.70 6.51
CA ILE A 223 2.98 -7.18 5.20
C ILE A 223 2.15 -6.09 4.53
N ASP A 224 2.55 -5.60 3.38
CA ASP A 224 1.82 -4.58 2.62
C ASP A 224 1.77 -4.86 1.12
N CYS A 225 0.69 -4.40 0.48
CA CYS A 225 0.45 -4.41 -0.95
C CYS A 225 0.11 -3.00 -1.48
N ALA A 226 0.64 -1.97 -0.83
CA ALA A 226 0.29 -0.57 -1.12
C ALA A 226 0.68 -0.11 -2.53
N THR A 227 1.64 -0.77 -3.19
CA THR A 227 2.01 -0.53 -4.59
C THR A 227 0.84 -0.77 -5.54
N ILE A 228 -0.05 -1.73 -5.24
CA ILE A 228 -1.25 -2.02 -6.04
C ILE A 228 -2.16 -0.78 -6.11
N LEU A 229 -2.26 0.01 -5.03
CA LEU A 229 -3.10 1.21 -5.00
C LEU A 229 -2.67 2.27 -6.03
N ASN A 230 -1.43 2.19 -6.51
CA ASN A 230 -0.90 3.05 -7.57
C ASN A 230 -1.00 2.41 -8.96
N ASN A 231 -1.42 1.14 -9.04
CA ASN A 231 -1.45 0.32 -10.26
C ASN A 231 -2.79 -0.41 -10.43
N LEU A 232 -3.90 0.19 -9.96
CA LEU A 232 -5.22 -0.43 -9.96
C LEU A 232 -5.73 -0.82 -11.36
N SER A 233 -5.26 -0.12 -12.42
CA SER A 233 -5.59 -0.47 -13.81
C SER A 233 -5.04 -1.82 -14.26
N ASP A 234 -3.99 -2.29 -13.60
CA ASP A 234 -3.29 -3.54 -13.93
C ASP A 234 -3.71 -4.69 -13.00
N LEU A 235 -4.47 -4.37 -11.94
CA LEU A 235 -4.98 -5.36 -11.00
C LEU A 235 -6.10 -6.19 -11.63
N ASP A 236 -6.02 -7.52 -11.46
CA ASP A 236 -7.15 -8.41 -11.79
C ASP A 236 -8.42 -7.92 -11.04
N PRO A 237 -9.50 -7.57 -11.76
CA PRO A 237 -10.73 -7.10 -11.14
C PRO A 237 -11.31 -8.03 -10.07
N ALA A 238 -11.06 -9.35 -10.16
CA ALA A 238 -11.48 -10.32 -9.16
C ALA A 238 -10.76 -10.17 -7.81
N LYS A 239 -9.69 -9.36 -7.75
CA LYS A 239 -8.89 -9.13 -6.54
C LYS A 239 -9.25 -7.83 -5.81
N LEU A 240 -10.12 -7.00 -6.36
CA LEU A 240 -10.54 -5.75 -5.73
C LEU A 240 -11.16 -5.95 -4.35
N ASP A 241 -11.95 -7.01 -4.16
CA ASP A 241 -12.63 -7.29 -2.89
C ASP A 241 -11.67 -7.73 -1.77
N VAL A 242 -10.48 -8.24 -2.12
CA VAL A 242 -9.47 -8.66 -1.14
C VAL A 242 -8.39 -7.62 -0.92
N LEU A 243 -8.33 -6.58 -1.73
CA LEU A 243 -7.33 -5.53 -1.60
C LEU A 243 -7.65 -4.63 -0.40
N PRO A 244 -6.77 -4.56 0.64
CA PRO A 244 -6.94 -3.59 1.71
C PRO A 244 -6.93 -2.17 1.18
N THR A 245 -7.87 -1.33 1.61
CA THR A 245 -8.03 0.04 1.10
C THR A 245 -6.84 0.96 1.40
N ASP A 246 -6.03 0.62 2.40
CA ASP A 246 -4.78 1.30 2.76
C ASP A 246 -3.53 0.53 2.30
N GLY A 247 -3.72 -0.62 1.62
CA GLY A 247 -2.65 -1.50 1.18
C GLY A 247 -1.94 -2.23 2.31
N VAL A 248 -2.43 -2.18 3.55
CA VAL A 248 -1.79 -2.83 4.70
C VAL A 248 -2.51 -4.14 5.02
N VAL A 249 -1.84 -5.27 4.78
CA VAL A 249 -2.34 -6.59 5.17
C VAL A 249 -2.05 -6.86 6.64
N LEU A 250 -0.85 -6.50 7.10
CA LEU A 250 -0.45 -6.57 8.51
C LEU A 250 0.45 -5.37 8.82
N GLY A 251 0.03 -4.52 9.74
CA GLY A 251 0.89 -3.47 10.30
C GLY A 251 2.10 -4.06 11.03
N ALA A 252 3.14 -3.26 11.23
CA ALA A 252 4.35 -3.71 11.90
C ALA A 252 4.03 -4.23 13.32
N VAL A 253 4.39 -5.49 13.59
CA VAL A 253 4.21 -6.17 14.88
C VAL A 253 5.52 -6.82 15.30
N THR A 254 5.85 -6.72 16.59
CA THR A 254 6.98 -7.46 17.17
C THR A 254 6.52 -8.85 17.56
N VAL A 255 7.25 -9.87 17.14
CA VAL A 255 6.95 -11.28 17.40
C VAL A 255 8.17 -11.99 17.97
N GLU A 256 7.92 -12.93 18.88
CA GLU A 256 8.95 -13.82 19.41
C GLU A 256 9.25 -14.92 18.39
N PHE A 257 10.52 -15.29 18.26
CA PHE A 257 10.95 -16.44 17.47
C PHE A 257 12.07 -17.21 18.21
N SER A 258 12.38 -18.42 17.75
CA SER A 258 13.45 -19.24 18.31
C SER A 258 14.72 -19.11 17.46
N GLU A 259 15.90 -19.11 18.10
CA GLU A 259 17.16 -19.07 17.35
C GLU A 259 17.19 -20.19 16.29
N GLY A 260 17.54 -19.84 15.05
CA GLY A 260 17.58 -20.75 13.91
C GLY A 260 16.29 -20.79 13.07
N GLU A 261 15.20 -20.15 13.50
CA GLU A 261 14.03 -19.97 12.63
C GLU A 261 14.36 -19.02 11.46
N SER A 262 13.74 -19.29 10.31
CA SER A 262 13.88 -18.49 9.09
C SER A 262 12.80 -17.40 9.00
N VAL A 263 12.97 -16.47 8.06
CA VAL A 263 11.92 -15.52 7.68
C VAL A 263 10.63 -16.23 7.28
N PHE A 264 10.73 -17.39 6.61
CA PHE A 264 9.54 -18.16 6.22
C PHE A 264 8.80 -18.79 7.40
N ASP A 265 9.52 -19.32 8.39
CA ASP A 265 8.91 -19.90 9.60
C ASP A 265 8.09 -18.85 10.34
N VAL A 266 8.65 -17.64 10.50
CA VAL A 266 7.94 -16.53 11.15
C VAL A 266 6.75 -16.08 10.31
N LEU A 267 6.89 -15.94 8.97
CA LEU A 267 5.76 -15.59 8.09
C LEU A 267 4.62 -16.59 8.22
N GLN A 268 4.90 -17.90 8.16
CA GLN A 268 3.87 -18.93 8.28
C GLN A 268 3.13 -18.86 9.63
N ARG A 269 3.86 -18.64 10.72
CA ARG A 269 3.26 -18.52 12.05
C ARG A 269 2.38 -17.28 12.15
N VAL A 270 2.89 -16.13 11.74
CA VAL A 270 2.17 -14.86 11.79
C VAL A 270 0.92 -14.86 10.91
N CYS A 271 1.01 -15.38 9.69
CA CYS A 271 -0.15 -15.52 8.81
C CYS A 271 -1.23 -16.40 9.44
N ARG A 272 -0.85 -17.55 10.02
CA ARG A 272 -1.80 -18.45 10.69
C ARG A 272 -2.45 -17.80 11.91
N GLU A 273 -1.68 -17.10 12.74
CA GLU A 273 -2.19 -16.45 13.96
C GLU A 273 -3.13 -15.28 13.67
N ASN A 274 -2.94 -14.61 12.54
CA ASN A 274 -3.77 -13.48 12.12
C ASN A 274 -4.84 -13.83 11.06
N ASN A 275 -5.04 -15.14 10.76
CA ASN A 275 -5.95 -15.63 9.72
C ASN A 275 -5.68 -15.00 8.34
N ILE A 276 -4.43 -14.73 8.03
CA ILE A 276 -3.99 -14.26 6.71
C ILE A 276 -3.71 -15.48 5.84
N HIS A 277 -4.31 -15.52 4.66
CA HIS A 277 -4.04 -16.58 3.68
C HIS A 277 -2.57 -16.50 3.25
N LEU A 278 -1.91 -17.66 3.18
CA LEU A 278 -0.54 -17.82 2.68
C LEU A 278 -0.47 -19.05 1.78
N GLU A 279 0.02 -18.88 0.58
CA GLU A 279 0.37 -19.98 -0.33
C GLU A 279 1.84 -19.90 -0.72
N ALA A 280 2.52 -21.03 -0.59
CA ALA A 280 3.94 -21.14 -0.88
C ALA A 280 4.30 -22.56 -1.31
N THR A 281 5.20 -22.66 -2.29
CA THR A 281 5.71 -23.93 -2.81
C THR A 281 7.20 -24.05 -2.54
N PHE A 282 7.67 -25.24 -2.11
CA PHE A 282 9.10 -25.47 -1.98
C PHE A 282 9.70 -25.76 -3.36
N THR A 283 10.73 -24.99 -3.73
CA THR A 283 11.41 -25.10 -5.02
C THR A 283 12.78 -25.77 -4.82
N PRO A 284 12.94 -27.08 -5.17
CA PRO A 284 14.17 -27.83 -4.91
C PRO A 284 15.41 -27.23 -5.58
N GLY A 285 15.25 -26.62 -6.79
CA GLY A 285 16.35 -26.01 -7.53
C GLY A 285 17.02 -24.83 -6.79
N TYR A 286 16.27 -24.12 -5.97
CA TYR A 286 16.75 -23.02 -5.13
C TYR A 286 16.87 -23.42 -3.66
N ASN A 287 16.48 -24.64 -3.30
CA ASN A 287 16.39 -25.15 -1.92
C ASN A 287 15.64 -24.20 -0.98
N SER A 288 14.57 -23.61 -1.44
CA SER A 288 13.84 -22.57 -0.70
C SER A 288 12.34 -22.62 -0.96
N ALA A 289 11.59 -22.13 0.02
CA ALA A 289 10.20 -21.79 -0.16
C ALA A 289 10.07 -20.57 -1.10
N TYR A 290 9.14 -20.67 -2.03
CA TYR A 290 8.68 -19.60 -2.88
C TYR A 290 7.27 -19.20 -2.45
N VAL A 291 7.07 -17.94 -2.10
CA VAL A 291 5.77 -17.42 -1.65
C VAL A 291 5.02 -16.95 -2.89
N GLU A 292 3.96 -17.68 -3.24
CA GLU A 292 3.12 -17.43 -4.41
C GLU A 292 2.03 -16.40 -4.11
N GLY A 293 1.48 -16.42 -2.89
CA GLY A 293 0.38 -15.54 -2.51
C GLY A 293 0.30 -15.27 -1.02
N ILE A 294 -0.03 -14.03 -0.65
CA ILE A 294 -0.40 -13.61 0.72
C ILE A 294 -1.72 -12.86 0.62
N HIS A 295 -2.65 -13.11 1.55
CA HIS A 295 -3.95 -12.44 1.64
C HIS A 295 -4.80 -12.57 0.34
N ASN A 296 -4.71 -13.72 -0.34
CA ASN A 296 -5.34 -14.00 -1.65
C ASN A 296 -4.88 -13.06 -2.79
N LEU A 297 -3.78 -12.33 -2.61
CA LEU A 297 -3.07 -11.61 -3.65
C LEU A 297 -1.88 -12.45 -4.08
N TYR A 298 -1.82 -12.81 -5.35
CA TYR A 298 -0.82 -13.72 -5.93
C TYR A 298 0.13 -12.96 -6.86
N GLU A 299 1.25 -13.60 -7.19
CA GLU A 299 2.08 -13.15 -8.29
C GLU A 299 1.24 -13.00 -9.56
N PHE A 300 1.56 -12.00 -10.37
CA PHE A 300 0.87 -11.63 -11.62
C PHE A 300 -0.56 -11.07 -11.48
N ASP A 301 -1.12 -10.97 -10.27
CA ASP A 301 -2.44 -10.38 -10.08
C ASP A 301 -2.49 -8.87 -10.42
N CYS A 302 -1.34 -8.18 -10.47
CA CYS A 302 -1.24 -6.76 -10.82
C CYS A 302 -0.18 -6.53 -11.93
N GLY A 303 -0.32 -7.28 -13.02
CA GLY A 303 0.59 -7.24 -14.17
C GLY A 303 1.72 -8.27 -14.11
N GLU A 304 2.39 -8.50 -15.25
CA GLU A 304 3.39 -9.57 -15.44
C GLU A 304 4.64 -9.43 -14.57
N LEU A 305 4.91 -8.26 -14.00
CA LEU A 305 6.07 -7.97 -13.16
C LEU A 305 5.73 -7.94 -11.67
N SER A 306 4.52 -8.37 -11.31
CA SER A 306 4.04 -8.26 -9.94
C SER A 306 4.23 -9.56 -9.13
N GLY A 307 4.40 -9.39 -7.81
CA GLY A 307 4.56 -10.51 -6.89
C GLY A 307 5.03 -10.08 -5.51
N TRP A 308 5.28 -11.05 -4.64
CA TRP A 308 5.72 -10.81 -3.27
C TRP A 308 7.24 -10.83 -3.14
N MET A 309 7.77 -9.81 -2.48
CA MET A 309 9.18 -9.70 -2.12
C MET A 309 9.34 -9.52 -0.62
N TYR A 310 10.45 -10.03 -0.06
CA TYR A 310 10.80 -9.77 1.31
C TYR A 310 12.10 -8.98 1.43
N SER A 311 12.19 -8.15 2.46
CA SER A 311 13.44 -7.52 2.88
C SER A 311 13.64 -7.71 4.38
N VAL A 312 14.90 -7.70 4.80
CA VAL A 312 15.29 -7.69 6.21
C VAL A 312 16.22 -6.53 6.44
N ASN A 313 15.90 -5.67 7.40
CA ASN A 313 16.66 -4.45 7.71
C ASN A 313 16.90 -3.58 6.46
N GLY A 314 15.89 -3.51 5.58
CA GLY A 314 15.93 -2.74 4.33
C GLY A 314 16.75 -3.37 3.21
N TRP A 315 17.41 -4.51 3.43
CA TRP A 315 18.09 -5.27 2.39
C TRP A 315 17.17 -6.34 1.80
N PHE A 316 17.16 -6.45 0.49
CA PHE A 316 16.46 -7.51 -0.25
C PHE A 316 17.44 -8.65 -0.52
N PRO A 317 17.32 -9.79 0.19
CA PRO A 317 18.22 -10.92 -0.03
C PRO A 317 18.05 -11.50 -1.44
N ASN A 318 19.16 -11.91 -2.04
CA ASN A 318 19.18 -12.57 -3.34
C ASN A 318 19.00 -14.11 -3.25
N TYR A 319 18.34 -14.56 -2.18
CA TYR A 319 17.99 -15.96 -1.94
C TYR A 319 16.63 -16.06 -1.23
N GLY A 320 16.03 -17.26 -1.25
CA GLY A 320 14.67 -17.45 -0.75
C GLY A 320 14.55 -17.32 0.77
N CYS A 321 13.37 -16.93 1.23
CA CYS A 321 13.04 -16.56 2.61
C CYS A 321 13.25 -17.69 3.65
N SER A 322 13.16 -18.96 3.24
CA SER A 322 13.44 -20.10 4.13
C SER A 322 14.93 -20.39 4.33
N ARG A 323 15.79 -19.67 3.60
CA ARG A 323 17.25 -19.72 3.76
C ARG A 323 17.81 -18.53 4.55
N TYR A 324 16.98 -17.57 4.94
CA TYR A 324 17.39 -16.46 5.79
C TYR A 324 17.17 -16.82 7.27
N ALA A 325 18.25 -17.12 7.99
CA ALA A 325 18.20 -17.34 9.43
C ALA A 325 18.09 -15.99 10.16
N LEU A 326 17.02 -15.80 10.93
CA LEU A 326 16.73 -14.56 11.62
C LEU A 326 17.71 -14.28 12.77
N GLN A 327 18.00 -13.00 12.97
CA GLN A 327 18.75 -12.45 14.08
C GLN A 327 17.83 -11.67 15.03
N ASP A 328 18.25 -11.56 16.30
CA ASP A 328 17.48 -10.74 17.26
C ASP A 328 17.43 -9.28 16.80
N GLY A 329 16.22 -8.71 16.82
CA GLY A 329 15.95 -7.35 16.38
C GLY A 329 15.74 -7.18 14.86
N ASP A 330 15.78 -8.24 14.06
CA ASP A 330 15.53 -8.15 12.62
C ASP A 330 14.16 -7.52 12.30
N VAL A 331 14.13 -6.71 11.26
CA VAL A 331 12.90 -6.07 10.75
C VAL A 331 12.58 -6.63 9.38
N ILE A 332 11.55 -7.47 9.33
CA ILE A 332 11.07 -8.17 8.14
C ILE A 332 9.95 -7.34 7.50
N ARG A 333 10.04 -7.13 6.19
CA ARG A 333 8.95 -6.54 5.41
C ARG A 333 8.64 -7.41 4.22
N TRP A 334 7.38 -7.87 4.16
CA TRP A 334 6.82 -8.48 2.97
C TRP A 334 6.05 -7.43 2.19
N ARG A 335 6.42 -7.25 0.93
CA ARG A 335 5.87 -6.19 0.10
C ARG A 335 5.46 -6.75 -1.26
N TYR A 336 4.26 -6.39 -1.67
CA TYR A 336 3.84 -6.67 -3.04
C TYR A 336 4.50 -5.63 -3.97
N THR A 337 5.18 -6.09 -5.01
CA THR A 337 5.73 -5.23 -6.06
C THR A 337 4.89 -5.37 -7.33
N CYS A 338 4.77 -4.30 -8.10
CA CYS A 338 4.19 -4.29 -9.45
C CYS A 338 5.26 -4.09 -10.54
N ASP A 339 6.55 -3.96 -10.15
CA ASP A 339 7.66 -3.67 -11.07
C ASP A 339 8.96 -4.38 -10.63
N LEU A 340 8.92 -5.72 -10.47
CA LEU A 340 10.07 -6.57 -10.09
C LEU A 340 10.93 -5.99 -8.95
N GLY A 341 10.30 -5.31 -8.01
CA GLY A 341 10.96 -4.73 -6.84
C GLY A 341 11.42 -3.29 -6.98
N ALA A 342 11.41 -2.70 -8.16
CA ALA A 342 11.86 -1.31 -8.35
C ALA A 342 10.99 -0.32 -7.55
N ASP A 343 9.69 -0.55 -7.51
CA ASP A 343 8.70 0.28 -6.80
C ASP A 343 8.71 0.09 -5.27
N VAL A 344 9.42 -0.93 -4.76
CA VAL A 344 9.60 -1.17 -3.33
C VAL A 344 11.03 -0.95 -2.85
N GLY A 345 11.94 -0.52 -3.73
CA GLY A 345 13.33 -0.21 -3.41
C GLY A 345 14.27 -1.42 -3.44
N GLY A 346 13.84 -2.52 -4.04
CA GLY A 346 14.60 -3.76 -4.22
C GLY A 346 14.58 -4.16 -5.68
N SER A 347 15.35 -3.48 -6.57
CA SER A 347 15.43 -3.94 -7.95
C SER A 347 16.17 -5.27 -8.01
N MET A 348 15.56 -6.29 -8.58
CA MET A 348 16.31 -7.44 -9.07
C MET A 348 17.06 -6.97 -10.32
N VAL A 349 18.32 -6.53 -10.13
CA VAL A 349 19.21 -6.27 -11.27
C VAL A 349 19.52 -7.63 -11.87
N ALA A 350 19.04 -7.82 -13.09
CA ALA A 350 19.35 -8.99 -13.90
C ALA A 350 20.83 -8.96 -14.37
#